data_33397b18354aac7196175d36552cd1ae
#
_entry.id   33397b18354aac7196175d36552cd1ae
#
_cell.length_a   1.000
_cell.length_b   1.000
_cell.length_c   1.000
_cell.angle_alpha   90.00
_cell.angle_beta   90.00
_cell.angle_gamma   90.00
#
_symmetry.space_group_name_H-M   'P 1'
#
loop_
_entity.id
_entity.type
_entity.pdbx_description
1 polymer ?
#
loop_
_entity_poly.entity_id
_entity_poly.type
_entity_poly.pdbx_seq_one_letter_code
_entity_poly.pdbx_strand_id
1 'polypeptide(L)'
;AHLLGNVWARDWSHVRPLVEPRGSKAGYSLTEILKSRKMGPIEMVRTGERFYTSLDFDPLPETFWRRSLFVRPRDREVVCHASAWDLDLRDDVRIKMCIDQTAEDFSTIHHELGHNFYQRAYMNRPVLFRDSANDGFHEATGDTISLSVTPEYLVKIGLLSHVPDASSDTGLLLGRALANVAFLPFGLLVDQWRWKVFSGEVSPENYNKAWWDLRLKYQGVAPASPRGEEFFDPGAKYHVPANTPYTRYFLAQILQFQFHRALAKTAGCTMPLHRCSIYGSKPAGARLKAMLEMGLSRPWPDALEALTGAREMDASALVDYFAPLSAWLDE
;
A
#
# COMPACT_ATOMS: atom_id res chain seq x y z
N ALA A 1 11.31 1.47 -20.67
CA ALA A 1 11.30 1.65 -19.20
C ALA A 1 11.71 3.06 -18.80
N HIS A 2 12.81 3.62 -19.34
CA HIS A 2 13.28 4.96 -18.96
C HIS A 2 12.27 6.08 -19.28
N LEU A 3 11.44 5.93 -20.30
CA LEU A 3 10.39 6.90 -20.65
C LEU A 3 9.29 6.98 -19.58
N LEU A 4 9.15 5.94 -18.76
CA LEU A 4 8.18 5.89 -17.67
C LEU A 4 8.75 6.39 -16.34
N GLY A 5 9.99 6.91 -16.32
CA GLY A 5 10.63 7.47 -15.12
C GLY A 5 11.02 6.45 -14.04
N ASN A 6 10.69 5.17 -14.24
CA ASN A 6 10.96 4.11 -13.29
C ASN A 6 11.48 2.86 -14.04
N VAL A 7 12.67 2.38 -13.66
CA VAL A 7 13.32 1.23 -14.31
C VAL A 7 12.46 -0.04 -14.28
N TRP A 8 11.61 -0.18 -13.29
CA TRP A 8 10.68 -1.30 -13.16
C TRP A 8 9.36 -1.08 -13.91
N ALA A 9 9.11 0.15 -14.39
CA ALA A 9 7.85 0.56 -15.04
C ALA A 9 6.60 0.18 -14.22
N ARG A 10 6.70 0.22 -12.90
CA ARG A 10 5.65 -0.14 -11.95
C ARG A 10 4.86 1.05 -11.42
N ASP A 11 5.29 2.25 -11.75
CA ASP A 11 4.66 3.53 -11.45
C ASP A 11 4.78 4.41 -12.69
N TRP A 12 3.65 4.93 -13.15
CA TRP A 12 3.56 5.74 -14.36
C TRP A 12 3.22 7.19 -14.05
N SER A 13 3.34 7.62 -12.81
CA SER A 13 3.06 9.01 -12.38
C SER A 13 3.86 10.04 -13.19
N HIS A 14 5.02 9.65 -13.71
CA HIS A 14 5.88 10.51 -14.54
C HIS A 14 5.22 10.94 -15.87
N VAL A 15 4.31 10.14 -16.42
CA VAL A 15 3.58 10.49 -17.65
C VAL A 15 2.31 11.30 -17.39
N ARG A 16 1.95 11.53 -16.12
CA ARG A 16 0.76 12.28 -15.72
C ARG A 16 0.60 13.61 -16.46
N PRO A 17 1.64 14.46 -16.62
CA PRO A 17 1.51 15.74 -17.33
C PRO A 17 1.08 15.61 -18.80
N LEU A 18 1.26 14.43 -19.39
CA LEU A 18 0.90 14.17 -20.80
C LEU A 18 -0.56 13.72 -20.97
N VAL A 19 -1.16 13.17 -19.90
CA VAL A 19 -2.50 12.56 -19.93
C VAL A 19 -3.50 13.28 -19.03
N GLU A 20 -3.03 14.20 -18.19
CA GLU A 20 -3.89 14.95 -17.28
C GLU A 20 -4.82 15.90 -18.07
N PRO A 21 -6.12 15.92 -17.76
CA PRO A 21 -7.07 16.82 -18.43
C PRO A 21 -6.63 18.27 -18.33
N ARG A 22 -6.72 19.02 -19.42
CA ARG A 22 -6.40 20.46 -19.41
C ARG A 22 -7.35 21.18 -18.47
N GLY A 23 -6.81 21.88 -17.48
CA GLY A 23 -7.57 22.61 -16.48
C GLY A 23 -8.01 21.76 -15.28
N SER A 24 -7.64 20.47 -15.21
CA SER A 24 -7.80 19.70 -13.98
C SER A 24 -6.94 20.35 -12.89
N LYS A 25 -7.57 20.89 -11.86
CA LYS A 25 -6.86 21.38 -10.68
C LYS A 25 -6.87 20.25 -9.66
N ALA A 26 -5.70 19.79 -9.26
CA ALA A 26 -5.60 19.06 -7.99
C ALA A 26 -6.23 19.98 -6.93
N GLY A 27 -7.32 19.53 -6.30
CA GLY A 27 -8.08 20.38 -5.39
C GLY A 27 -7.28 20.85 -4.18
N TYR A 28 -6.11 20.22 -3.90
CA TYR A 28 -5.21 20.59 -2.81
C TYR A 28 -3.85 19.89 -2.98
N SER A 29 -2.84 20.39 -2.29
CA SER A 29 -1.54 19.72 -2.11
C SER A 29 -1.32 19.42 -0.63
N LEU A 30 -1.45 18.15 -0.23
CA LEU A 30 -1.20 17.74 1.15
C LEU A 30 0.25 18.05 1.56
N THR A 31 1.22 17.88 0.67
CA THR A 31 2.63 18.24 0.92
C THR A 31 2.78 19.70 1.33
N GLU A 32 2.16 20.62 0.58
CA GLU A 32 2.24 22.05 0.91
C GLU A 32 1.49 22.38 2.23
N ILE A 33 0.39 21.70 2.51
CA ILE A 33 -0.33 21.84 3.78
C ILE A 33 0.54 21.40 4.95
N LEU A 34 1.18 20.23 4.87
CA LEU A 34 2.07 19.72 5.92
C LEU A 34 3.24 20.66 6.18
N LYS A 35 3.89 21.17 5.12
CA LYS A 35 4.99 22.14 5.19
C LYS A 35 4.55 23.47 5.79
N SER A 36 3.44 24.03 5.33
CA SER A 36 2.92 25.31 5.82
C SER A 36 2.56 25.27 7.31
N ARG A 37 2.07 24.12 7.78
CA ARG A 37 1.77 23.87 9.20
C ARG A 37 2.98 23.45 10.01
N LYS A 38 4.13 23.24 9.38
CA LYS A 38 5.37 22.76 10.01
C LYS A 38 5.14 21.45 10.79
N MET A 39 4.29 20.59 10.27
CA MET A 39 3.91 19.34 10.91
C MET A 39 5.11 18.38 10.93
N GLY A 40 5.72 18.21 12.09
CA GLY A 40 6.94 17.39 12.23
C GLY A 40 6.67 15.88 12.17
N PRO A 41 7.74 15.06 12.02
CA PRO A 41 7.64 13.60 11.89
C PRO A 41 6.81 12.93 12.99
N ILE A 42 7.06 13.28 14.25
CA ILE A 42 6.34 12.70 15.40
C ILE A 42 4.84 13.05 15.34
N GLU A 43 4.48 14.27 14.94
CA GLU A 43 3.10 14.69 14.82
C GLU A 43 2.38 13.94 13.67
N MET A 44 3.07 13.71 12.55
CA MET A 44 2.56 12.89 11.46
C MET A 44 2.27 11.46 11.94
N VAL A 45 3.21 10.83 12.67
CA VAL A 45 3.02 9.47 13.23
C VAL A 45 1.87 9.43 14.26
N ARG A 46 1.77 10.45 15.14
CA ARG A 46 0.64 10.55 16.07
C ARG A 46 -0.69 10.71 15.35
N THR A 47 -0.70 11.36 14.20
CA THR A 47 -1.91 11.48 13.38
C THR A 47 -2.30 10.13 12.79
N GLY A 48 -1.34 9.33 12.31
CA GLY A 48 -1.57 7.95 11.93
C GLY A 48 -2.07 7.09 13.08
N GLU A 49 -1.46 7.18 14.28
CA GLU A 49 -1.97 6.48 15.48
C GLU A 49 -3.41 6.85 15.79
N ARG A 50 -3.76 8.15 15.74
CA ARG A 50 -5.14 8.61 15.95
C ARG A 50 -6.13 8.03 14.96
N PHE A 51 -5.69 7.69 13.74
CA PHE A 51 -6.55 6.98 12.81
C PHE A 51 -6.98 5.62 13.40
N TYR A 52 -6.03 4.82 13.86
CA TYR A 52 -6.30 3.49 14.42
C TYR A 52 -7.07 3.57 15.75
N THR A 53 -6.70 4.49 16.64
CA THR A 53 -7.45 4.66 17.90
C THR A 53 -8.88 5.14 17.67
N SER A 54 -9.15 5.89 16.59
CA SER A 54 -10.52 6.25 16.20
C SER A 54 -11.38 5.06 15.79
N LEU A 55 -10.72 3.95 15.36
CA LEU A 55 -11.35 2.66 15.06
C LEU A 55 -11.46 1.75 16.28
N ASP A 56 -11.12 2.25 17.48
CA ASP A 56 -11.14 1.53 18.76
C ASP A 56 -9.95 0.56 18.97
N PHE A 57 -8.82 0.76 18.25
CA PHE A 57 -7.56 0.08 18.58
C PHE A 57 -6.88 0.75 19.78
N ASP A 58 -6.18 -0.04 20.60
CA ASP A 58 -5.40 0.48 21.70
C ASP A 58 -4.21 1.33 21.21
N PRO A 59 -3.87 2.43 21.90
CA PRO A 59 -2.71 3.25 21.55
C PRO A 59 -1.42 2.43 21.45
N LEU A 60 -0.48 2.91 20.65
CA LEU A 60 0.86 2.30 20.55
C LEU A 60 1.60 2.38 21.87
N PRO A 61 2.38 1.35 22.23
CA PRO A 61 3.09 1.32 23.52
C PRO A 61 4.17 2.40 23.60
N GLU A 62 4.55 2.81 24.81
CA GLU A 62 5.61 3.81 25.00
C GLU A 62 6.94 3.40 24.37
N THR A 63 7.23 2.07 24.35
CA THR A 63 8.39 1.50 23.69
C THR A 63 8.46 1.82 22.20
N PHE A 64 7.31 1.86 21.50
CA PHE A 64 7.22 2.28 20.10
C PHE A 64 7.78 3.70 19.93
N TRP A 65 7.33 4.65 20.74
CA TRP A 65 7.74 6.06 20.65
C TRP A 65 9.21 6.28 20.99
N ARG A 66 9.77 5.50 21.91
CA ARG A 66 11.18 5.62 22.33
C ARG A 66 12.15 4.92 21.40
N ARG A 67 11.72 3.87 20.69
CA ARG A 67 12.61 2.94 19.97
C ARG A 67 12.47 2.97 18.46
N SER A 68 11.38 3.53 17.94
CA SER A 68 11.21 3.73 16.51
C SER A 68 12.20 4.78 15.97
N LEU A 69 12.52 4.69 14.70
CA LEU A 69 13.35 5.65 13.99
C LEU A 69 12.46 6.47 13.04
N PHE A 70 12.22 7.75 13.39
CA PHE A 70 11.37 8.66 12.61
C PHE A 70 12.16 9.65 11.77
N VAL A 71 13.44 9.83 12.05
CA VAL A 71 14.29 10.84 11.41
C VAL A 71 15.63 10.20 11.06
N ARG A 72 16.20 10.56 9.91
CA ARG A 72 17.55 10.10 9.55
C ARG A 72 18.56 10.52 10.61
N PRO A 73 19.30 9.57 11.24
CA PRO A 73 20.34 9.90 12.22
C PRO A 73 21.52 10.59 11.53
N ARG A 74 22.23 11.42 12.27
CA ARG A 74 23.40 12.16 11.78
C ARG A 74 24.72 11.42 12.02
N ASP A 75 24.72 10.46 12.90
CA ASP A 75 25.89 9.75 13.43
C ASP A 75 26.18 8.40 12.77
N ARG A 76 25.29 7.94 11.91
CA ARG A 76 25.41 6.67 11.19
C ARG A 76 24.58 6.61 9.91
N GLU A 77 24.98 5.75 8.99
CA GLU A 77 24.17 5.44 7.81
C GLU A 77 23.01 4.49 8.16
N VAL A 78 21.85 4.76 7.58
CA VAL A 78 20.66 3.91 7.66
C VAL A 78 19.96 3.80 6.32
N VAL A 79 19.34 2.67 6.07
CA VAL A 79 18.44 2.50 4.94
C VAL A 79 17.11 3.17 5.30
N CYS A 80 16.80 4.28 4.64
CA CYS A 80 15.61 5.11 4.91
C CYS A 80 14.30 4.53 4.37
N HIS A 81 14.34 3.42 3.63
CA HIS A 81 13.11 2.74 3.20
C HIS A 81 12.24 2.42 4.42
N ALA A 82 10.97 2.83 4.37
CA ALA A 82 10.02 2.58 5.45
C ALA A 82 9.86 1.09 5.73
N SER A 83 9.69 0.74 7.00
CA SER A 83 9.48 -0.64 7.42
C SER A 83 8.95 -0.71 8.84
N ALA A 84 8.04 -1.64 9.08
CA ALA A 84 7.49 -1.96 10.39
C ALA A 84 8.09 -3.26 10.94
N TRP A 85 8.25 -3.33 12.24
CA TRP A 85 8.96 -4.41 12.93
C TRP A 85 8.19 -4.85 14.18
N ASP A 86 8.13 -6.15 14.40
CA ASP A 86 7.79 -6.78 15.66
C ASP A 86 9.04 -7.54 16.14
N LEU A 87 9.67 -7.09 17.22
CA LEU A 87 10.98 -7.59 17.63
C LEU A 87 10.91 -8.76 18.62
N ASP A 88 9.82 -8.91 19.33
CA ASP A 88 9.69 -9.91 20.38
C ASP A 88 8.44 -10.78 20.26
N LEU A 89 7.68 -10.61 19.18
CA LEU A 89 6.39 -11.25 18.93
C LEU A 89 5.38 -11.02 20.08
N ARG A 90 5.47 -9.85 20.72
CA ARG A 90 4.59 -9.39 21.81
C ARG A 90 4.16 -7.96 21.54
N ASP A 91 4.82 -6.97 22.18
CA ASP A 91 4.44 -5.56 22.07
C ASP A 91 5.66 -4.62 21.83
N ASP A 92 6.86 -5.14 21.53
CA ASP A 92 7.98 -4.32 21.06
C ASP A 92 7.89 -4.09 19.55
N VAL A 93 6.85 -3.38 19.14
CA VAL A 93 6.64 -2.99 17.75
C VAL A 93 7.31 -1.66 17.47
N ARG A 94 7.82 -1.49 16.24
CA ARG A 94 8.54 -0.28 15.81
C ARG A 94 8.31 0.02 14.34
N ILE A 95 8.48 1.29 13.95
CA ILE A 95 8.72 1.66 12.55
C ILE A 95 10.12 2.24 12.40
N LYS A 96 10.68 2.06 11.21
CA LYS A 96 11.91 2.72 10.78
C LYS A 96 11.64 3.42 9.48
N MET A 97 11.71 4.74 9.49
CA MET A 97 11.59 5.55 8.28
C MET A 97 12.26 6.92 8.50
N CYS A 98 12.75 7.54 7.41
CA CYS A 98 13.28 8.89 7.43
C CYS A 98 12.18 9.82 6.93
N ILE A 99 11.34 10.30 7.83
CA ILE A 99 10.10 11.01 7.51
C ILE A 99 10.38 12.44 7.05
N ASP A 100 9.89 12.77 5.85
CA ASP A 100 9.81 14.10 5.31
C ASP A 100 8.36 14.63 5.33
N GLN A 101 8.17 15.95 5.24
CA GLN A 101 6.85 16.57 5.21
C GLN A 101 6.22 16.44 3.81
N THR A 102 5.89 15.20 3.40
CA THR A 102 5.30 14.89 2.09
C THR A 102 3.99 14.14 2.24
N ALA A 103 3.13 14.25 1.22
CA ALA A 103 1.89 13.46 1.14
C ALA A 103 2.20 11.96 1.06
N GLU A 104 3.30 11.58 0.41
CA GLU A 104 3.77 10.20 0.31
C GLU A 104 4.10 9.65 1.69
N ASP A 105 4.95 10.32 2.47
CA ASP A 105 5.32 9.87 3.81
C ASP A 105 4.14 9.87 4.77
N PHE A 106 3.22 10.84 4.65
CA PHE A 106 2.00 10.84 5.44
C PHE A 106 1.16 9.59 5.18
N SER A 107 0.99 9.19 3.91
CA SER A 107 0.29 7.96 3.53
C SER A 107 1.06 6.71 3.98
N THR A 108 2.39 6.70 3.78
CA THR A 108 3.27 5.59 4.18
C THR A 108 3.23 5.35 5.69
N ILE A 109 3.18 6.41 6.51
CA ILE A 109 2.99 6.26 7.97
C ILE A 109 1.71 5.49 8.28
N HIS A 110 0.60 5.82 7.64
CA HIS A 110 -0.67 5.11 7.86
C HIS A 110 -0.57 3.64 7.44
N HIS A 111 0.19 3.34 6.37
CA HIS A 111 0.48 1.98 5.92
C HIS A 111 1.36 1.21 6.92
N GLU A 112 2.51 1.75 7.29
CA GLU A 112 3.46 1.07 8.20
C GLU A 112 2.85 0.79 9.58
N LEU A 113 2.04 1.71 10.09
CA LEU A 113 1.28 1.48 11.31
C LEU A 113 0.27 0.32 11.14
N GLY A 114 -0.24 0.08 9.93
CA GLY A 114 -1.08 -1.08 9.64
C GLY A 114 -0.39 -2.39 9.97
N HIS A 115 0.89 -2.52 9.64
CA HIS A 115 1.67 -3.69 10.02
C HIS A 115 1.78 -3.82 11.54
N ASN A 116 2.10 -2.74 12.27
CA ASN A 116 2.23 -2.78 13.72
C ASN A 116 0.90 -3.11 14.42
N PHE A 117 -0.21 -2.54 13.98
CA PHE A 117 -1.53 -2.88 14.54
C PHE A 117 -1.95 -4.31 14.23
N TYR A 118 -1.57 -4.86 13.08
CA TYR A 118 -1.80 -6.27 12.75
C TYR A 118 -0.95 -7.18 13.64
N GLN A 119 0.36 -6.88 13.80
CA GLN A 119 1.28 -7.60 14.69
C GLN A 119 0.72 -7.67 16.12
N ARG A 120 0.25 -6.54 16.65
CA ARG A 120 -0.38 -6.46 17.97
C ARG A 120 -1.70 -7.23 18.06
N ALA A 121 -2.48 -7.28 17.00
CA ALA A 121 -3.76 -7.96 17.00
C ALA A 121 -3.62 -9.47 17.21
N TYR A 122 -2.62 -10.10 16.57
CA TYR A 122 -2.39 -11.55 16.73
C TYR A 122 -1.41 -11.93 17.83
N MET A 123 -0.84 -10.98 18.58
CA MET A 123 0.19 -11.26 19.59
C MET A 123 -0.23 -12.24 20.69
N ASN A 124 -1.54 -12.35 20.95
CA ASN A 124 -2.09 -13.28 21.94
C ASN A 124 -2.32 -14.71 21.40
N ARG A 125 -2.05 -14.95 20.11
CA ARG A 125 -2.10 -16.30 19.53
C ARG A 125 -0.89 -17.13 19.98
N PRO A 126 -0.99 -18.47 19.98
CA PRO A 126 0.20 -19.31 20.10
C PRO A 126 1.26 -18.92 19.07
N VAL A 127 2.54 -19.03 19.41
CA VAL A 127 3.66 -18.48 18.62
C VAL A 127 3.64 -18.89 17.15
N LEU A 128 3.24 -20.11 16.83
CA LEU A 128 3.15 -20.60 15.44
C LEU A 128 2.03 -19.96 14.61
N PHE A 129 1.13 -19.23 15.26
CA PHE A 129 0.00 -18.54 14.59
C PHE A 129 0.12 -17.02 14.64
N ARG A 130 1.29 -16.49 15.08
CA ARG A 130 1.58 -15.05 15.14
C ARG A 130 2.13 -14.55 13.81
N ASP A 131 1.30 -14.59 12.79
CA ASP A 131 1.53 -13.99 11.48
C ASP A 131 0.18 -13.70 10.83
N SER A 132 0.16 -13.03 9.67
CA SER A 132 -1.07 -12.77 8.91
C SER A 132 -1.68 -14.04 8.34
N ALA A 133 -2.99 -14.07 8.19
CA ALA A 133 -3.70 -15.20 7.61
C ALA A 133 -3.30 -15.52 6.15
N ASN A 134 -2.78 -14.51 5.44
CA ASN A 134 -2.20 -14.62 4.10
C ASN A 134 -1.15 -13.52 3.95
N ASP A 135 -0.09 -13.81 3.21
CA ASP A 135 1.03 -12.89 2.95
C ASP A 135 0.57 -11.52 2.43
N GLY A 136 -0.45 -11.49 1.55
CA GLY A 136 -1.00 -10.24 1.01
C GLY A 136 -1.83 -9.43 2.02
N PHE A 137 -2.27 -10.01 3.13
CA PHE A 137 -3.14 -9.32 4.08
C PHE A 137 -2.41 -8.26 4.91
N HIS A 138 -1.13 -8.48 5.19
CA HIS A 138 -0.32 -7.49 5.89
C HIS A 138 -0.21 -6.19 5.08
N GLU A 139 0.19 -6.33 3.83
CA GLU A 139 0.30 -5.19 2.90
C GLU A 139 -1.07 -4.56 2.62
N ALA A 140 -2.09 -5.39 2.35
CA ALA A 140 -3.43 -4.92 2.06
C ALA A 140 -4.07 -4.15 3.24
N THR A 141 -3.73 -4.49 4.48
CA THR A 141 -4.22 -3.78 5.67
C THR A 141 -3.68 -2.34 5.70
N GLY A 142 -2.38 -2.17 5.55
CA GLY A 142 -1.75 -0.84 5.50
C GLY A 142 -2.29 0.00 4.34
N ASP A 143 -2.37 -0.60 3.15
CA ASP A 143 -2.89 0.06 1.95
C ASP A 143 -4.38 0.45 2.09
N THR A 144 -5.20 -0.37 2.73
CA THR A 144 -6.62 -0.06 3.02
C THR A 144 -6.76 1.20 3.86
N ILE A 145 -5.91 1.37 4.87
CA ILE A 145 -5.92 2.59 5.68
C ILE A 145 -5.43 3.78 4.85
N SER A 146 -4.41 3.60 4.01
CA SER A 146 -3.94 4.63 3.08
C SER A 146 -5.03 5.05 2.07
N LEU A 147 -5.90 4.14 1.62
CA LEU A 147 -7.08 4.49 0.81
C LEU A 147 -8.07 5.38 1.56
N SER A 148 -8.13 5.27 2.88
CA SER A 148 -9.00 6.08 3.75
C SER A 148 -8.41 7.46 4.10
N VAL A 149 -7.20 7.79 3.64
CA VAL A 149 -6.62 9.14 3.69
C VAL A 149 -7.25 9.98 2.57
N THR A 150 -8.51 10.31 2.74
CA THR A 150 -9.35 11.05 1.79
C THR A 150 -9.47 12.53 2.17
N PRO A 151 -9.96 13.41 1.28
CA PRO A 151 -10.27 14.79 1.63
C PRO A 151 -11.18 14.91 2.86
N GLU A 152 -12.17 14.03 2.99
CA GLU A 152 -13.09 14.00 4.14
C GLU A 152 -12.33 13.73 5.45
N TYR A 153 -11.39 12.78 5.44
CA TYR A 153 -10.53 12.55 6.59
C TYR A 153 -9.67 13.77 6.90
N LEU A 154 -9.06 14.38 5.89
CA LEU A 154 -8.21 15.56 6.09
C LEU A 154 -8.99 16.76 6.64
N VAL A 155 -10.27 16.91 6.29
CA VAL A 155 -11.16 17.91 6.89
C VAL A 155 -11.45 17.56 8.35
N LYS A 156 -11.80 16.31 8.65
CA LYS A 156 -12.10 15.85 10.03
C LYS A 156 -10.92 16.07 10.99
N ILE A 157 -9.69 15.92 10.51
CA ILE A 157 -8.49 16.17 11.34
C ILE A 157 -7.98 17.62 11.24
N GLY A 158 -8.70 18.47 10.53
CA GLY A 158 -8.41 19.92 10.42
C GLY A 158 -7.26 20.26 9.48
N LEU A 159 -6.77 19.35 8.65
CA LEU A 159 -5.73 19.66 7.64
C LEU A 159 -6.30 20.37 6.42
N LEU A 160 -7.54 20.09 6.03
CA LEU A 160 -8.29 20.83 5.02
C LEU A 160 -9.43 21.61 5.65
N SER A 161 -9.80 22.74 5.03
CA SER A 161 -10.94 23.57 5.45
C SER A 161 -12.28 23.06 4.89
N HIS A 162 -12.25 22.44 3.73
CA HIS A 162 -13.42 21.90 3.03
C HIS A 162 -13.01 20.74 2.12
N VAL A 163 -13.97 19.90 1.80
CA VAL A 163 -13.80 18.82 0.82
C VAL A 163 -13.84 19.43 -0.59
N PRO A 164 -12.86 19.13 -1.47
CA PRO A 164 -12.87 19.59 -2.85
C PRO A 164 -14.08 19.08 -3.63
N ASP A 165 -14.49 19.85 -4.64
CA ASP A 165 -15.57 19.46 -5.55
C ASP A 165 -15.26 18.16 -6.31
N ALA A 166 -16.33 17.48 -6.76
CA ALA A 166 -16.22 16.26 -7.55
C ALA A 166 -15.45 16.42 -8.87
N SER A 167 -15.38 17.65 -9.39
CA SER A 167 -14.56 17.97 -10.57
C SER A 167 -13.06 17.71 -10.39
N SER A 168 -12.58 17.58 -9.16
CA SER A 168 -11.18 17.24 -8.84
C SER A 168 -10.91 15.72 -8.80
N ASP A 169 -11.96 14.89 -8.83
CA ASP A 169 -11.84 13.43 -8.62
C ASP A 169 -11.08 12.76 -9.75
N THR A 170 -11.32 13.16 -11.00
CA THR A 170 -10.59 12.59 -12.15
C THR A 170 -9.08 12.72 -12.00
N GLY A 171 -8.58 13.89 -11.58
CA GLY A 171 -7.17 14.12 -11.35
C GLY A 171 -6.60 13.29 -10.19
N LEU A 172 -7.37 13.09 -9.11
CA LEU A 172 -6.99 12.25 -7.98
C LEU A 172 -6.95 10.77 -8.37
N LEU A 173 -7.99 10.29 -9.05
CA LEU A 173 -8.09 8.90 -9.51
C LEU A 173 -7.03 8.57 -10.56
N LEU A 174 -6.78 9.48 -11.52
CA LEU A 174 -5.72 9.32 -12.50
C LEU A 174 -4.35 9.17 -11.83
N GLY A 175 -4.02 10.00 -10.85
CA GLY A 175 -2.79 9.86 -10.08
C GLY A 175 -2.67 8.50 -9.40
N ARG A 176 -3.75 8.04 -8.75
CA ARG A 176 -3.77 6.70 -8.12
C ARG A 176 -3.70 5.57 -9.13
N ALA A 177 -4.38 5.66 -10.27
CA ALA A 177 -4.33 4.64 -11.30
C ALA A 177 -2.92 4.50 -11.89
N LEU A 178 -2.25 5.62 -12.16
CA LEU A 178 -0.87 5.60 -12.67
C LEU A 178 0.13 4.93 -11.72
N ALA A 179 -0.12 4.97 -10.42
CA ALA A 179 0.67 4.25 -9.42
C ALA A 179 0.17 2.80 -9.24
N ASN A 180 -1.09 2.62 -8.86
CA ASN A 180 -1.60 1.33 -8.37
C ASN A 180 -1.94 0.35 -9.49
N VAL A 181 -2.59 0.79 -10.58
CA VAL A 181 -2.94 -0.10 -11.70
C VAL A 181 -1.70 -0.46 -12.50
N ALA A 182 -0.80 0.50 -12.74
CA ALA A 182 0.47 0.25 -13.43
C ALA A 182 1.39 -0.73 -12.68
N PHE A 183 1.24 -0.86 -11.36
CA PHE A 183 1.99 -1.82 -10.56
C PHE A 183 1.59 -3.28 -10.83
N LEU A 184 0.33 -3.57 -11.11
CA LEU A 184 -0.21 -4.94 -11.19
C LEU A 184 0.57 -5.86 -12.13
N PRO A 185 0.89 -5.48 -13.38
CA PRO A 185 1.67 -6.33 -14.28
C PRO A 185 3.07 -6.65 -13.72
N PHE A 186 3.71 -5.67 -13.08
CA PHE A 186 5.03 -5.86 -12.47
C PHE A 186 4.94 -6.76 -11.22
N GLY A 187 3.97 -6.52 -10.36
CA GLY A 187 3.73 -7.34 -9.17
C GLY A 187 3.53 -8.82 -9.50
N LEU A 188 2.82 -9.10 -10.61
CA LEU A 188 2.55 -10.44 -11.08
C LEU A 188 3.80 -11.14 -11.64
N LEU A 189 4.59 -10.46 -12.47
CA LEU A 189 5.66 -11.11 -13.23
C LEU A 189 6.88 -11.53 -12.40
N VAL A 190 7.18 -10.83 -11.29
CA VAL A 190 8.40 -11.08 -10.51
C VAL A 190 8.45 -12.52 -9.99
N ASP A 191 7.39 -12.98 -9.33
CA ASP A 191 7.36 -14.33 -8.79
C ASP A 191 7.04 -15.38 -9.86
N GLN A 192 6.35 -15.04 -10.95
CA GLN A 192 6.24 -15.94 -12.09
C GLN A 192 7.61 -16.26 -12.69
N TRP A 193 8.51 -15.28 -12.78
CA TRP A 193 9.89 -15.51 -13.18
C TRP A 193 10.62 -16.41 -12.17
N ARG A 194 10.51 -16.11 -10.87
CA ARG A 194 11.17 -16.89 -9.80
C ARG A 194 10.69 -18.33 -9.76
N TRP A 195 9.39 -18.58 -9.88
CA TRP A 195 8.85 -19.94 -9.91
C TRP A 195 9.38 -20.75 -11.09
N LYS A 196 9.50 -20.14 -12.28
CA LYS A 196 10.09 -20.78 -13.45
C LYS A 196 11.57 -21.10 -13.27
N VAL A 197 12.30 -20.23 -12.58
CA VAL A 197 13.71 -20.44 -12.21
C VAL A 197 13.82 -21.57 -11.18
N PHE A 198 13.05 -21.52 -10.10
CA PHE A 198 13.14 -22.51 -9.04
C PHE A 198 12.61 -23.90 -9.44
N SER A 199 11.67 -23.97 -10.36
CA SER A 199 11.21 -25.24 -10.94
C SER A 199 12.16 -25.84 -11.99
N GLY A 200 13.15 -25.07 -12.45
CA GLY A 200 14.04 -25.48 -13.53
C GLY A 200 13.43 -25.33 -14.93
N GLU A 201 12.21 -24.74 -15.06
CA GLU A 201 11.61 -24.45 -16.38
C GLU A 201 12.48 -23.44 -17.19
N VAL A 202 13.13 -22.53 -16.49
CA VAL A 202 14.10 -21.60 -17.07
C VAL A 202 15.48 -21.91 -16.54
N SER A 203 16.40 -22.27 -17.45
CA SER A 203 17.79 -22.58 -17.11
C SER A 203 18.62 -21.28 -16.94
N PRO A 204 19.80 -21.36 -16.29
CA PRO A 204 20.67 -20.21 -16.06
C PRO A 204 21.02 -19.42 -17.32
N GLU A 205 21.16 -20.12 -18.46
CA GLU A 205 21.48 -19.53 -19.76
C GLU A 205 20.34 -18.68 -20.35
N ASN A 206 19.17 -18.65 -19.68
CA ASN A 206 17.97 -17.96 -20.15
C ASN A 206 17.32 -17.09 -19.06
N TYR A 207 17.96 -16.84 -17.92
CA TYR A 207 17.37 -16.09 -16.81
C TYR A 207 17.01 -14.66 -17.21
N ASN A 208 17.90 -13.95 -17.85
CA ASN A 208 17.67 -12.56 -18.26
C ASN A 208 16.67 -12.45 -19.42
N LYS A 209 16.77 -13.36 -20.39
CA LYS A 209 15.81 -13.44 -21.49
C LYS A 209 14.38 -13.67 -20.99
N ALA A 210 14.19 -14.67 -20.13
CA ALA A 210 12.86 -14.98 -19.57
C ALA A 210 12.28 -13.81 -18.76
N TRP A 211 13.12 -13.06 -18.04
CA TRP A 211 12.71 -11.83 -17.37
C TRP A 211 12.15 -10.79 -18.35
N TRP A 212 12.87 -10.52 -19.43
CA TRP A 212 12.44 -9.54 -20.42
C TRP A 212 11.24 -10.02 -21.25
N ASP A 213 11.12 -11.31 -21.52
CA ASP A 213 9.94 -11.89 -22.16
C ASP A 213 8.67 -11.66 -21.30
N LEU A 214 8.76 -11.86 -19.99
CA LEU A 214 7.65 -11.57 -19.07
C LEU A 214 7.36 -10.06 -18.98
N ARG A 215 8.37 -9.21 -18.97
CA ARG A 215 8.19 -7.76 -18.99
C ARG A 215 7.51 -7.29 -20.27
N LEU A 216 7.90 -7.83 -21.40
CA LEU A 216 7.25 -7.52 -22.68
C LEU A 216 5.79 -8.02 -22.68
N LYS A 217 5.56 -9.25 -22.19
CA LYS A 217 4.22 -9.84 -22.15
C LYS A 217 3.24 -9.07 -21.26
N TYR A 218 3.63 -8.71 -20.04
CA TYR A 218 2.73 -8.14 -19.05
C TYR A 218 2.74 -6.62 -18.99
N GLN A 219 3.88 -5.99 -19.24
CA GLN A 219 4.03 -4.53 -19.16
C GLN A 219 4.14 -3.85 -20.53
N GLY A 220 4.31 -4.61 -21.62
CA GLY A 220 4.62 -4.02 -22.93
C GLY A 220 5.98 -3.30 -22.99
N VAL A 221 6.92 -3.66 -22.10
CA VAL A 221 8.18 -2.95 -21.90
C VAL A 221 9.35 -3.80 -22.39
N ALA A 222 10.17 -3.23 -23.28
CA ALA A 222 11.43 -3.79 -23.74
C ALA A 222 12.63 -2.99 -23.19
N PRO A 223 13.84 -3.58 -23.14
CA PRO A 223 15.04 -2.83 -22.78
C PRO A 223 15.38 -1.82 -23.89
N ALA A 224 16.03 -0.70 -23.50
CA ALA A 224 16.43 0.35 -24.45
C ALA A 224 17.56 -0.09 -25.41
N SER A 225 18.33 -1.09 -25.02
CA SER A 225 19.39 -1.73 -25.82
C SER A 225 19.35 -3.24 -25.60
N PRO A 226 19.93 -4.06 -26.47
CA PRO A 226 20.01 -5.50 -26.26
C PRO A 226 20.62 -5.84 -24.90
N ARG A 227 20.00 -6.80 -24.21
CA ARG A 227 20.39 -7.26 -22.86
C ARG A 227 20.51 -8.78 -22.89
N GLY A 228 21.74 -9.30 -23.03
CA GLY A 228 22.03 -10.73 -23.03
C GLY A 228 22.12 -11.32 -21.62
N GLU A 229 22.58 -12.57 -21.55
CA GLU A 229 22.71 -13.29 -20.26
C GLU A 229 23.95 -12.88 -19.44
N GLU A 230 24.86 -12.08 -20.03
CA GLU A 230 25.93 -11.40 -19.29
C GLU A 230 25.39 -10.39 -18.26
N PHE A 231 24.12 -9.99 -18.39
CA PHE A 231 23.38 -9.19 -17.43
C PHE A 231 22.47 -10.09 -16.59
N PHE A 232 22.27 -9.70 -15.36
CA PHE A 232 21.29 -10.33 -14.48
C PHE A 232 20.31 -9.28 -13.96
N ASP A 233 19.47 -8.75 -14.85
CA ASP A 233 18.57 -7.63 -14.57
C ASP A 233 17.55 -7.92 -13.45
N PRO A 234 16.96 -9.14 -13.33
CA PRO A 234 16.08 -9.46 -12.20
C PRO A 234 16.78 -9.35 -10.84
N GLY A 235 18.09 -9.60 -10.77
CA GLY A 235 18.88 -9.47 -9.55
C GLY A 235 19.02 -8.04 -9.04
N ALA A 236 18.79 -7.03 -9.88
CA ALA A 236 18.75 -5.64 -9.45
C ALA A 236 17.47 -5.27 -8.66
N LYS A 237 16.42 -6.11 -8.72
CA LYS A 237 15.24 -5.95 -7.87
C LYS A 237 15.53 -6.53 -6.48
N TYR A 238 15.66 -5.66 -5.47
CA TYR A 238 16.03 -6.02 -4.09
C TYR A 238 15.38 -7.33 -3.57
N HIS A 239 14.10 -7.51 -3.84
CA HIS A 239 13.32 -8.67 -3.38
C HIS A 239 13.79 -10.00 -3.98
N VAL A 240 14.47 -9.98 -5.12
CA VAL A 240 15.00 -11.19 -5.74
C VAL A 240 16.21 -11.71 -4.96
N PRO A 241 17.32 -10.97 -4.78
CA PRO A 241 18.46 -11.44 -3.99
C PRO A 241 18.15 -11.54 -2.49
N ALA A 242 17.22 -10.73 -1.96
CA ALA A 242 16.78 -10.83 -0.57
C ALA A 242 15.80 -12.00 -0.32
N ASN A 243 15.49 -12.76 -1.37
CA ASN A 243 14.54 -13.89 -1.31
C ASN A 243 13.18 -13.54 -0.67
N THR A 244 12.71 -12.30 -0.86
CA THR A 244 11.41 -11.85 -0.36
C THR A 244 10.32 -12.18 -1.37
N PRO A 245 9.27 -12.93 -1.02
CA PRO A 245 8.13 -13.19 -1.92
C PRO A 245 7.50 -11.90 -2.44
N TYR A 246 7.10 -11.87 -3.71
CA TYR A 246 6.61 -10.65 -4.34
C TYR A 246 5.11 -10.69 -4.69
N THR A 247 4.55 -11.88 -4.84
CA THR A 247 3.10 -12.07 -5.09
C THR A 247 2.24 -11.42 -4.01
N ARG A 248 2.74 -11.29 -2.77
CA ARG A 248 2.06 -10.58 -1.69
C ARG A 248 1.64 -9.16 -2.08
N TYR A 249 2.50 -8.43 -2.78
CA TYR A 249 2.21 -7.06 -3.22
C TYR A 249 1.18 -7.03 -4.36
N PHE A 250 1.21 -8.02 -5.26
CA PHE A 250 0.17 -8.16 -6.29
C PHE A 250 -1.20 -8.44 -5.67
N LEU A 251 -1.27 -9.36 -4.72
CA LEU A 251 -2.51 -9.67 -4.00
C LEU A 251 -2.99 -8.48 -3.19
N ALA A 252 -2.09 -7.78 -2.49
CA ALA A 252 -2.42 -6.61 -1.70
C ALA A 252 -3.02 -5.48 -2.54
N GLN A 253 -2.51 -5.26 -3.76
CA GLN A 253 -3.07 -4.27 -4.69
C GLN A 253 -4.53 -4.55 -5.08
N ILE A 254 -4.97 -5.79 -5.01
CA ILE A 254 -6.38 -6.16 -5.25
C ILE A 254 -7.16 -6.10 -3.93
N LEU A 255 -6.62 -6.73 -2.90
CA LEU A 255 -7.27 -6.91 -1.60
C LEU A 255 -7.53 -5.58 -0.88
N GLN A 256 -6.65 -4.58 -1.01
CA GLN A 256 -6.87 -3.28 -0.39
C GLN A 256 -8.22 -2.66 -0.79
N PHE A 257 -8.60 -2.79 -2.06
CA PHE A 257 -9.89 -2.28 -2.54
C PHE A 257 -11.05 -3.13 -2.04
N GLN A 258 -10.89 -4.45 -1.98
CA GLN A 258 -11.91 -5.35 -1.45
C GLN A 258 -12.14 -5.10 0.04
N PHE A 259 -11.08 -4.93 0.83
CA PHE A 259 -11.14 -4.57 2.24
C PHE A 259 -11.76 -3.19 2.43
N HIS A 260 -11.29 -2.21 1.68
CA HIS A 260 -11.80 -0.84 1.75
C HIS A 260 -13.30 -0.76 1.45
N ARG A 261 -13.77 -1.43 0.38
CA ARG A 261 -15.20 -1.47 0.03
C ARG A 261 -16.06 -2.05 1.16
N ALA A 262 -15.61 -3.16 1.75
CA ALA A 262 -16.33 -3.79 2.86
C ALA A 262 -16.37 -2.90 4.10
N LEU A 263 -15.25 -2.29 4.47
CA LEU A 263 -15.16 -1.40 5.63
C LEU A 263 -15.89 -0.08 5.41
N ALA A 264 -15.83 0.51 4.21
CA ALA A 264 -16.57 1.71 3.84
C ALA A 264 -18.09 1.48 3.96
N LYS A 265 -18.57 0.32 3.44
CA LYS A 265 -19.97 -0.10 3.62
C LYS A 265 -20.34 -0.24 5.10
N THR A 266 -19.48 -0.86 5.90
CA THR A 266 -19.70 -1.02 7.36
C THR A 266 -19.69 0.33 8.07
N ALA A 267 -18.90 1.29 7.61
CA ALA A 267 -18.87 2.66 8.12
C ALA A 267 -20.08 3.50 7.67
N GLY A 268 -20.97 2.96 6.83
CA GLY A 268 -22.16 3.66 6.33
C GLY A 268 -21.84 4.70 5.24
N CYS A 269 -20.69 4.60 4.57
CA CYS A 269 -20.37 5.51 3.46
C CYS A 269 -21.24 5.21 2.24
N THR A 270 -21.90 6.25 1.72
CA THR A 270 -22.77 6.20 0.52
C THR A 270 -22.17 6.96 -0.68
N MET A 271 -21.00 7.55 -0.49
CA MET A 271 -20.26 8.25 -1.55
C MET A 271 -19.49 7.24 -2.44
N PRO A 272 -18.98 7.69 -3.61
CA PRO A 272 -18.02 6.88 -4.38
C PRO A 272 -16.84 6.42 -3.51
N LEU A 273 -16.37 5.19 -3.71
CA LEU A 273 -15.38 4.54 -2.83
C LEU A 273 -14.11 5.37 -2.60
N HIS A 274 -13.63 6.09 -3.60
CA HIS A 274 -12.44 6.93 -3.48
C HIS A 274 -12.60 8.15 -2.55
N ARG A 275 -13.84 8.49 -2.19
CA ARG A 275 -14.18 9.54 -1.21
C ARG A 275 -14.48 8.99 0.18
N CYS A 276 -14.63 7.67 0.32
CA CYS A 276 -14.95 7.04 1.59
C CYS A 276 -13.73 6.99 2.52
N SER A 277 -13.92 7.37 3.77
CA SER A 277 -12.96 7.14 4.86
C SER A 277 -13.64 6.37 5.97
N ILE A 278 -12.92 5.42 6.56
CA ILE A 278 -13.39 4.66 7.72
C ILE A 278 -13.00 5.31 9.05
N TYR A 279 -12.31 6.45 9.02
CA TYR A 279 -11.89 7.18 10.22
C TYR A 279 -13.06 7.46 11.17
N GLY A 280 -12.91 7.07 12.42
CA GLY A 280 -13.92 7.22 13.47
C GLY A 280 -15.02 6.15 13.47
N SER A 281 -15.00 5.18 12.56
CA SER A 281 -16.01 4.13 12.51
C SER A 281 -15.63 2.93 13.38
N LYS A 282 -16.09 2.91 14.63
CA LYS A 282 -15.89 1.74 15.51
C LYS A 282 -16.44 0.42 14.95
N PRO A 283 -17.60 0.39 14.25
CA PRO A 283 -18.06 -0.83 13.59
C PRO A 283 -17.08 -1.36 12.52
N ALA A 284 -16.49 -0.45 11.70
CA ALA A 284 -15.46 -0.84 10.75
C ALA A 284 -14.20 -1.35 11.46
N GLY A 285 -13.79 -0.68 12.55
CA GLY A 285 -12.68 -1.11 13.39
C GLY A 285 -12.89 -2.49 13.99
N ALA A 286 -14.08 -2.77 14.55
CA ALA A 286 -14.40 -4.09 15.11
C ALA A 286 -14.32 -5.20 14.04
N ARG A 287 -14.79 -4.91 12.83
CA ARG A 287 -14.72 -5.85 11.71
C ARG A 287 -13.30 -6.09 11.24
N LEU A 288 -12.48 -5.04 11.18
CA LEU A 288 -11.06 -5.15 10.87
C LEU A 288 -10.33 -5.98 11.95
N LYS A 289 -10.52 -5.67 13.24
CA LYS A 289 -9.95 -6.44 14.36
C LYS A 289 -10.28 -7.93 14.28
N ALA A 290 -11.53 -8.29 13.97
CA ALA A 290 -11.96 -9.68 13.87
C ALA A 290 -11.14 -10.49 12.86
N MET A 291 -10.74 -9.87 11.74
CA MET A 291 -9.81 -10.49 10.79
C MET A 291 -8.38 -10.53 11.35
N LEU A 292 -7.86 -9.40 11.82
CA LEU A 292 -6.47 -9.27 12.26
C LEU A 292 -6.14 -10.23 13.42
N GLU A 293 -7.06 -10.36 14.39
CA GLU A 293 -6.88 -11.21 15.55
C GLU A 293 -6.85 -12.71 15.24
N MET A 294 -7.30 -13.13 14.07
CA MET A 294 -7.20 -14.52 13.66
C MET A 294 -5.74 -14.95 13.46
N GLY A 295 -4.88 -14.06 12.97
CA GLY A 295 -3.53 -14.44 12.58
C GLY A 295 -3.55 -15.65 11.63
N LEU A 296 -2.60 -16.54 11.76
CA LEU A 296 -2.54 -17.83 11.06
C LEU A 296 -3.40 -18.94 11.68
N SER A 297 -4.23 -18.65 12.69
CA SER A 297 -5.00 -19.69 13.39
C SER A 297 -6.19 -20.24 12.60
N ARG A 298 -6.52 -19.65 11.46
CA ARG A 298 -7.57 -20.07 10.54
C ARG A 298 -7.09 -19.98 9.09
N PRO A 299 -7.67 -20.76 8.17
CA PRO A 299 -7.44 -20.57 6.75
C PRO A 299 -7.77 -19.15 6.32
N TRP A 300 -7.00 -18.59 5.39
CA TRP A 300 -7.19 -17.20 4.95
C TRP A 300 -8.60 -16.89 4.40
N PRO A 301 -9.37 -17.83 3.79
CA PRO A 301 -10.75 -17.52 3.39
C PRO A 301 -11.66 -17.20 4.57
N ASP A 302 -11.43 -17.81 5.75
CA ASP A 302 -12.20 -17.49 6.96
C ASP A 302 -11.91 -16.07 7.45
N ALA A 303 -10.65 -15.66 7.41
CA ALA A 303 -10.23 -14.31 7.76
C ALA A 303 -10.78 -13.28 6.76
N LEU A 304 -10.74 -13.58 5.46
CA LEU A 304 -11.33 -12.75 4.43
C LEU A 304 -12.83 -12.58 4.61
N GLU A 305 -13.55 -13.66 4.90
CA GLU A 305 -14.98 -13.67 5.15
C GLU A 305 -15.36 -12.83 6.38
N ALA A 306 -14.58 -12.91 7.46
CA ALA A 306 -14.80 -12.09 8.65
C ALA A 306 -14.75 -10.59 8.33
N LEU A 307 -13.84 -10.17 7.45
CA LEU A 307 -13.72 -8.77 7.04
C LEU A 307 -14.71 -8.38 5.95
N THR A 308 -14.84 -9.20 4.90
CA THR A 308 -15.53 -8.81 3.66
C THR A 308 -16.91 -9.43 3.48
N GLY A 309 -17.17 -10.56 4.15
CA GLY A 309 -18.34 -11.40 3.91
C GLY A 309 -18.19 -12.33 2.70
N ALA A 310 -17.01 -12.37 2.07
CA ALA A 310 -16.69 -13.25 0.95
C ALA A 310 -15.46 -14.10 1.27
N ARG A 311 -15.41 -15.31 0.71
CA ARG A 311 -14.32 -16.28 0.93
C ARG A 311 -13.28 -16.28 -0.21
N GLU A 312 -13.50 -15.49 -1.25
CA GLU A 312 -12.67 -15.44 -2.44
C GLU A 312 -12.10 -14.03 -2.65
N MET A 313 -10.85 -13.96 -3.11
CA MET A 313 -10.23 -12.72 -3.54
C MET A 313 -10.88 -12.26 -4.83
N ASP A 314 -11.33 -11.00 -4.87
CA ASP A 314 -12.12 -10.44 -5.96
C ASP A 314 -11.63 -9.05 -6.33
N ALA A 315 -11.40 -8.84 -7.62
CA ALA A 315 -10.94 -7.57 -8.18
C ALA A 315 -12.08 -6.57 -8.48
N SER A 316 -13.36 -6.96 -8.32
CA SER A 316 -14.48 -6.06 -8.64
C SER A 316 -14.43 -4.75 -7.85
N ALA A 317 -13.96 -4.77 -6.61
CA ALA A 317 -13.82 -3.57 -5.79
C ALA A 317 -12.79 -2.57 -6.34
N LEU A 318 -11.73 -3.06 -6.99
CA LEU A 318 -10.77 -2.20 -7.70
C LEU A 318 -11.45 -1.54 -8.91
N VAL A 319 -12.23 -2.30 -9.67
CA VAL A 319 -13.00 -1.77 -10.80
C VAL A 319 -14.00 -0.72 -10.33
N ASP A 320 -14.77 -1.00 -9.26
CA ASP A 320 -15.71 -0.06 -8.65
C ASP A 320 -15.02 1.25 -8.20
N TYR A 321 -13.83 1.13 -7.61
CA TYR A 321 -13.07 2.29 -7.12
C TYR A 321 -12.68 3.23 -8.26
N PHE A 322 -12.27 2.70 -9.41
CA PHE A 322 -11.85 3.46 -10.57
C PHE A 322 -12.96 3.70 -11.60
N ALA A 323 -14.21 3.28 -11.34
CA ALA A 323 -15.32 3.43 -12.27
C ALA A 323 -15.53 4.88 -12.78
N PRO A 324 -15.41 5.94 -11.93
CA PRO A 324 -15.53 7.32 -12.45
C PRO A 324 -14.40 7.72 -13.42
N LEU A 325 -13.18 7.18 -13.19
CA LEU A 325 -12.06 7.41 -14.11
C LEU A 325 -12.26 6.65 -15.43
N SER A 326 -12.74 5.39 -15.34
CA SER A 326 -13.04 4.60 -16.55
C SER A 326 -14.07 5.29 -17.43
N ALA A 327 -15.17 5.77 -16.81
CA ALA A 327 -16.22 6.51 -17.54
C ALA A 327 -15.65 7.75 -18.24
N TRP A 328 -14.76 8.50 -17.57
CA TRP A 328 -14.12 9.67 -18.19
C TRP A 328 -13.15 9.30 -19.32
N LEU A 329 -12.49 8.14 -19.25
CA LEU A 329 -11.58 7.68 -20.31
C LEU A 329 -12.34 7.24 -21.57
N ASP A 330 -13.60 6.86 -21.44
CA ASP A 330 -14.47 6.42 -22.55
C ASP A 330 -15.15 7.61 -23.28
N GLU A 331 -15.09 8.84 -22.72
CA GLU A 331 -15.56 10.10 -23.34
C GLU A 331 -14.53 10.68 -24.34
#